data_8e8af099c0ce75acfb82fe0b8754cbd6
#
_entry.id   8e8af099c0ce75acfb82fe0b8754cbd6
#
_cell.length_a   1.000
_cell.length_b   1.000
_cell.length_c   1.000
_cell.angle_alpha   90.00
_cell.angle_beta   90.00
_cell.angle_gamma   90.00
#
_symmetry.space_group_name_H-M   'P 1'
#
loop_
_entity.id
_entity.type
_entity.pdbx_description
1 polymer ?
#
loop_
_entity_poly.entity_id
_entity_poly.type
_entity_poly.pdbx_seq_one_letter_code
_entity_poly.pdbx_strand_id
1 'polypeptide(L)'
;LVLILGILSMTIFPKVSYAYPVFAQNAYENPREATGRIVCANCHLAQKPVELEVPQAVLPDTVFEAVVSIPYDTSVKQVTANGKRGSLNVGAVLVLPEGFKLAPKERLTDEIKAKTKGVFIQPYSKEKSNILVVGPISGDKNRQIVFPVLAPDPAQNKDVNFLNYPVYVGGNRGRGQVYPSGEKSNNTFVTSTVAGQITSIEPGEKGK
;
A
#
# COMPACT_ATOMS: atom_id res chain seq x y z
N LEU A 1 -0.90 -44.25 -25.14
CA LEU A 1 0.41 -43.68 -24.75
C LEU A 1 0.54 -42.20 -25.14
N VAL A 2 0.24 -41.82 -26.39
CA VAL A 2 0.31 -40.44 -26.88
C VAL A 2 -0.62 -39.49 -26.10
N LEU A 3 -1.84 -39.96 -25.76
CA LEU A 3 -2.81 -39.15 -24.98
C LEU A 3 -2.33 -38.89 -23.54
N ILE A 4 -1.68 -39.86 -22.92
CA ILE A 4 -1.11 -39.72 -21.56
C ILE A 4 0.08 -38.79 -21.59
N LEU A 5 0.95 -38.84 -22.60
CA LEU A 5 2.05 -37.85 -22.76
C LEU A 5 1.51 -36.44 -23.00
N GLY A 6 0.42 -36.28 -23.76
CA GLY A 6 -0.21 -34.99 -23.99
C GLY A 6 -0.78 -34.37 -22.69
N ILE A 7 -1.44 -35.18 -21.86
CA ILE A 7 -1.98 -34.72 -20.57
C ILE A 7 -0.84 -34.38 -19.59
N LEU A 8 0.22 -35.20 -19.56
CA LEU A 8 1.39 -34.97 -18.70
C LEU A 8 2.14 -33.66 -19.10
N SER A 9 2.20 -33.35 -20.41
CA SER A 9 2.85 -32.12 -20.87
C SER A 9 2.08 -30.86 -20.49
N MET A 10 0.74 -30.93 -20.37
CA MET A 10 -0.08 -29.82 -19.91
C MET A 10 0.11 -29.45 -18.42
N THR A 11 0.57 -30.44 -17.62
CA THR A 11 0.80 -30.21 -16.16
C THR A 11 2.18 -29.67 -15.83
N ILE A 12 3.13 -29.69 -16.77
CA ILE A 12 4.54 -29.36 -16.53
C ILE A 12 4.86 -27.89 -16.88
N PHE A 13 3.96 -27.18 -17.57
CA PHE A 13 4.20 -25.76 -17.83
C PHE A 13 4.02 -24.97 -16.54
N PRO A 14 5.10 -24.34 -15.98
CA PRO A 14 4.96 -23.50 -14.80
C PRO A 14 4.00 -22.36 -15.16
N LYS A 15 2.88 -22.30 -14.47
CA LYS A 15 2.01 -21.12 -14.57
C LYS A 15 2.83 -19.93 -14.14
N VAL A 16 2.95 -18.96 -15.03
CA VAL A 16 3.65 -17.71 -14.72
C VAL A 16 2.85 -17.02 -13.63
N SER A 17 3.36 -17.11 -12.40
CA SER A 17 2.78 -16.39 -11.27
C SER A 17 3.22 -14.93 -11.37
N TYR A 18 2.31 -14.06 -11.75
CA TYR A 18 2.49 -12.62 -11.61
C TYR A 18 2.05 -12.22 -10.20
N ALA A 19 2.89 -11.45 -9.50
CA ALA A 19 2.52 -10.91 -8.20
C ALA A 19 1.65 -9.66 -8.37
N TYR A 20 0.41 -9.87 -8.82
CA TYR A 20 -0.59 -8.80 -8.93
C TYR A 20 -1.40 -8.71 -7.64
N PRO A 21 -1.84 -7.50 -7.22
CA PRO A 21 -2.74 -7.32 -6.08
C PRO A 21 -4.00 -8.17 -6.17
N VAL A 22 -4.48 -8.49 -7.38
CA VAL A 22 -5.66 -9.32 -7.62
C VAL A 22 -5.60 -10.69 -6.94
N PHE A 23 -4.43 -11.26 -6.74
CA PHE A 23 -4.32 -12.54 -6.02
C PHE A 23 -4.65 -12.38 -4.54
N ALA A 24 -4.23 -11.29 -3.92
CA ALA A 24 -4.62 -10.97 -2.55
C ALA A 24 -6.12 -10.62 -2.47
N GLN A 25 -6.63 -9.83 -3.41
CA GLN A 25 -8.05 -9.44 -3.48
C GLN A 25 -8.98 -10.66 -3.62
N ASN A 26 -8.56 -11.70 -4.35
CA ASN A 26 -9.35 -12.92 -4.54
C ASN A 26 -9.23 -13.92 -3.38
N ALA A 27 -8.09 -13.91 -2.67
CA ALA A 27 -7.80 -14.90 -1.63
C ALA A 27 -8.14 -14.43 -0.21
N TYR A 28 -8.20 -13.13 0.02
CA TYR A 28 -8.38 -12.55 1.33
C TYR A 28 -9.39 -11.41 1.29
N GLU A 29 -10.41 -11.51 2.12
CA GLU A 29 -11.39 -10.44 2.30
C GLU A 29 -10.75 -9.18 2.91
N ASN A 30 -9.87 -9.37 3.91
CA ASN A 30 -9.12 -8.31 4.57
C ASN A 30 -7.63 -8.44 4.27
N PRO A 31 -6.99 -7.42 3.68
CA PRO A 31 -5.55 -7.46 3.39
C PRO A 31 -4.67 -7.27 4.62
N ARG A 32 -5.22 -6.81 5.74
CA ARG A 32 -4.52 -6.63 7.01
C ARG A 32 -5.12 -7.52 8.08
N GLU A 33 -4.32 -8.40 8.64
CA GLU A 33 -4.70 -9.29 9.74
C GLU A 33 -4.83 -8.52 11.07
N ALA A 34 -5.49 -9.11 12.04
CA ALA A 34 -5.62 -8.52 13.39
C ALA A 34 -4.26 -8.27 14.07
N THR A 35 -3.26 -9.06 13.71
CA THR A 35 -1.87 -8.90 14.16
C THR A 35 -1.16 -7.68 13.56
N GLY A 36 -1.78 -7.01 12.59
CA GLY A 36 -1.17 -5.93 11.82
C GLY A 36 -0.41 -6.39 10.58
N ARG A 37 -0.24 -7.69 10.37
CA ARG A 37 0.46 -8.25 9.22
C ARG A 37 -0.36 -8.07 7.94
N ILE A 38 0.31 -7.71 6.85
CA ILE A 38 -0.32 -7.60 5.53
C ILE A 38 -0.25 -8.95 4.83
N VAL A 39 -1.38 -9.41 4.28
CA VAL A 39 -1.51 -10.75 3.66
C VAL A 39 -0.59 -10.98 2.46
N CYS A 40 -0.10 -9.92 1.82
CA CYS A 40 0.91 -10.00 0.77
C CYS A 40 2.16 -10.79 1.23
N ALA A 41 2.46 -10.76 2.52
CA ALA A 41 3.55 -11.50 3.15
C ALA A 41 3.38 -13.02 3.09
N ASN A 42 2.21 -13.53 2.74
CA ASN A 42 2.01 -14.98 2.56
C ASN A 42 2.70 -15.52 1.30
N CYS A 43 2.90 -14.66 0.30
CA CYS A 43 3.58 -15.02 -0.95
C CYS A 43 4.94 -14.33 -1.10
N HIS A 44 5.10 -13.16 -0.50
CA HIS A 44 6.32 -12.38 -0.50
C HIS A 44 6.95 -12.48 0.89
N LEU A 45 8.01 -13.22 1.08
CA LEU A 45 8.45 -13.66 2.40
C LEU A 45 9.55 -12.81 3.03
N ALA A 46 10.18 -11.90 2.27
CA ALA A 46 11.24 -11.06 2.80
C ALA A 46 10.67 -9.80 3.45
N GLN A 47 11.01 -9.58 4.71
CA GLN A 47 10.67 -8.35 5.42
C GLN A 47 11.68 -7.24 5.08
N LYS A 48 11.18 -6.08 4.70
CA LYS A 48 11.96 -4.89 4.36
C LYS A 48 11.24 -3.64 4.86
N PRO A 49 11.95 -2.53 5.11
CA PRO A 49 11.30 -1.29 5.53
C PRO A 49 10.48 -0.67 4.41
N VAL A 50 9.38 -0.06 4.76
CA VAL A 50 8.56 0.81 3.95
C VAL A 50 8.22 2.03 4.79
N GLU A 51 8.20 3.20 4.17
CA GLU A 51 7.90 4.46 4.84
C GLU A 51 6.57 4.99 4.33
N LEU A 52 5.80 5.58 5.23
CA LEU A 52 4.52 6.23 4.92
C LEU A 52 4.51 7.63 5.51
N GLU A 53 4.32 8.59 4.63
CA GLU A 53 4.16 9.99 5.01
C GLU A 53 2.75 10.47 4.67
N VAL A 54 2.07 11.06 5.66
CA VAL A 54 0.75 11.68 5.53
C VAL A 54 0.71 12.98 6.34
N PRO A 55 -0.18 13.93 6.01
CA PRO A 55 -0.40 15.13 6.83
C PRO A 55 -0.79 14.76 8.26
N GLN A 56 -0.37 15.56 9.24
CA GLN A 56 -0.74 15.37 10.66
C GLN A 56 -2.23 15.61 10.89
N ALA A 57 -2.83 16.51 10.12
CA ALA A 57 -4.24 16.80 10.13
C ALA A 57 -4.73 17.08 8.71
N VAL A 58 -5.98 16.74 8.45
CA VAL A 58 -6.66 16.99 7.18
C VAL A 58 -7.98 17.70 7.43
N LEU A 59 -8.42 18.51 6.47
CA LEU A 59 -9.73 19.13 6.54
C LEU A 59 -10.80 18.16 5.97
N PRO A 60 -12.04 18.27 6.46
CA PRO A 60 -13.16 17.51 5.90
C PRO A 60 -13.31 17.73 4.41
N ASP A 61 -13.70 16.69 3.70
CA ASP A 61 -13.94 16.71 2.25
C ASP A 61 -12.78 17.32 1.42
N THR A 62 -11.55 17.17 1.87
CA THR A 62 -10.36 17.64 1.13
C THR A 62 -9.52 16.49 0.61
N VAL A 63 -8.78 16.76 -0.48
CA VAL A 63 -7.83 15.81 -1.05
C VAL A 63 -6.44 16.07 -0.46
N PHE A 64 -5.78 15.01 -0.03
CA PHE A 64 -4.40 15.04 0.43
C PHE A 64 -3.58 13.90 -0.18
N GLU A 65 -2.27 14.00 -0.09
CA GLU A 65 -1.34 12.97 -0.56
C GLU A 65 -0.93 12.07 0.60
N ALA A 66 -1.05 10.75 0.43
CA ALA A 66 -0.35 9.77 1.23
C ALA A 66 0.81 9.21 0.39
N VAL A 67 2.04 9.41 0.86
CA VAL A 67 3.24 9.04 0.12
C VAL A 67 3.85 7.80 0.71
N VAL A 68 3.92 6.73 -0.10
CA VAL A 68 4.57 5.47 0.26
C VAL A 68 5.94 5.42 -0.38
N SER A 69 6.98 5.36 0.44
CA SER A 69 8.37 5.23 0.00
C SER A 69 8.85 3.81 0.19
N ILE A 70 9.37 3.21 -0.88
CA ILE A 70 9.90 1.84 -0.88
C ILE A 70 11.41 1.91 -1.15
N PRO A 71 12.24 1.94 -0.08
CA PRO A 71 13.69 2.05 -0.25
C PRO A 71 14.27 0.75 -0.79
N TYR A 72 15.00 0.82 -1.90
CA TYR A 72 15.73 -0.31 -2.47
C TYR A 72 16.83 0.14 -3.42
N ASP A 73 17.80 -0.75 -3.67
CA ASP A 73 18.86 -0.55 -4.65
C ASP A 73 18.32 -0.79 -6.05
N THR A 74 18.32 0.25 -6.89
CA THR A 74 17.84 0.20 -8.29
C THR A 74 18.80 -0.57 -9.22
N SER A 75 20.05 -0.84 -8.81
CA SER A 75 20.98 -1.67 -9.56
C SER A 75 20.58 -3.15 -9.55
N VAL A 76 19.83 -3.58 -8.56
CA VAL A 76 19.34 -4.97 -8.43
C VAL A 76 18.32 -5.26 -9.54
N LYS A 77 18.57 -6.35 -10.25
CA LYS A 77 17.70 -6.83 -11.34
C LYS A 77 17.06 -8.15 -10.97
N GLN A 78 15.84 -8.36 -11.42
CA GLN A 78 15.10 -9.62 -11.31
C GLN A 78 15.03 -10.34 -12.65
N VAL A 79 14.79 -11.64 -12.60
CA VAL A 79 14.44 -12.41 -13.80
C VAL A 79 12.98 -12.17 -14.12
N THR A 80 12.70 -11.65 -15.30
CA THR A 80 11.35 -11.41 -15.81
C THR A 80 10.76 -12.69 -16.43
N ALA A 81 9.46 -12.69 -16.75
CA ALA A 81 8.76 -13.86 -17.29
C ALA A 81 9.36 -14.41 -18.61
N ASN A 82 10.01 -13.55 -19.37
CA ASN A 82 10.72 -13.93 -20.63
C ASN A 82 12.16 -14.42 -20.41
N GLY A 83 12.57 -14.67 -19.15
CA GLY A 83 13.91 -15.16 -18.80
C GLY A 83 15.00 -14.07 -18.80
N LYS A 84 14.71 -12.85 -19.21
CA LYS A 84 15.68 -11.75 -19.23
C LYS A 84 15.79 -11.08 -17.86
N ARG A 85 16.91 -10.42 -17.59
CA ARG A 85 17.04 -9.56 -16.40
C ARG A 85 16.37 -8.22 -16.66
N GLY A 86 15.51 -7.81 -15.74
CA GLY A 86 14.81 -6.53 -15.79
C GLY A 86 14.80 -5.84 -14.43
N SER A 87 14.29 -4.63 -14.41
CA SER A 87 14.12 -3.85 -13.19
C SER A 87 13.12 -4.51 -12.24
N LEU A 88 13.25 -4.23 -10.95
CA LEU A 88 12.26 -4.65 -9.95
C LEU A 88 10.94 -3.93 -10.23
N ASN A 89 9.85 -4.66 -10.12
CA ASN A 89 8.53 -4.06 -10.01
C ASN A 89 8.21 -3.79 -8.55
N VAL A 90 7.41 -2.77 -8.30
CA VAL A 90 6.93 -2.40 -6.98
C VAL A 90 5.42 -2.39 -6.93
N GLY A 91 4.88 -2.48 -5.74
CA GLY A 91 3.47 -2.35 -5.45
C GLY A 91 3.27 -1.99 -3.99
N ALA A 92 2.09 -1.48 -3.67
CA ALA A 92 1.75 -1.12 -2.31
C ALA A 92 0.27 -1.34 -2.03
N VAL A 93 -0.05 -1.51 -0.75
CA VAL A 93 -1.38 -1.44 -0.19
C VAL A 93 -1.40 -0.36 0.89
N LEU A 94 -2.39 0.51 0.83
CA LEU A 94 -2.65 1.56 1.80
C LEU A 94 -3.99 1.27 2.46
N VAL A 95 -3.99 1.11 3.78
CA VAL A 95 -5.19 0.83 4.58
C VAL A 95 -5.56 2.09 5.35
N LEU A 96 -6.61 2.73 4.91
CA LEU A 96 -7.16 3.96 5.50
C LEU A 96 -8.31 3.59 6.46
N PRO A 97 -8.65 4.46 7.41
CA PRO A 97 -9.88 4.31 8.18
C PRO A 97 -11.11 4.37 7.28
N GLU A 98 -12.23 3.89 7.79
CA GLU A 98 -13.51 3.98 7.09
C GLU A 98 -13.89 5.44 6.80
N GLY A 99 -14.50 5.66 5.64
CA GLY A 99 -14.87 6.99 5.16
C GLY A 99 -13.83 7.65 4.27
N PHE A 100 -12.54 7.34 4.43
CA PHE A 100 -11.49 7.76 3.50
C PHE A 100 -11.55 6.92 2.23
N LYS A 101 -11.22 7.51 1.09
CA LYS A 101 -11.26 6.81 -0.19
C LYS A 101 -10.30 7.42 -1.21
N LEU A 102 -10.12 6.72 -2.32
CA LEU A 102 -9.39 7.28 -3.46
C LEU A 102 -10.09 8.54 -3.94
N ALA A 103 -9.33 9.62 -4.10
CA ALA A 103 -9.87 10.89 -4.59
C ALA A 103 -10.33 10.76 -6.05
N PRO A 104 -11.52 11.26 -6.40
CA PRO A 104 -11.99 11.33 -7.78
C PRO A 104 -11.04 12.19 -8.63
N LYS A 105 -10.88 11.83 -9.90
CA LYS A 105 -9.95 12.52 -10.82
C LYS A 105 -10.24 14.01 -10.96
N GLU A 106 -11.49 14.39 -10.86
CA GLU A 106 -11.98 15.76 -10.96
C GLU A 106 -11.56 16.64 -9.77
N ARG A 107 -11.27 16.01 -8.64
CA ARG A 107 -10.83 16.66 -7.41
C ARG A 107 -9.30 16.80 -7.31
N LEU A 108 -8.56 16.20 -8.23
CA LEU A 108 -7.09 16.23 -8.20
C LEU A 108 -6.55 17.55 -8.75
N THR A 109 -5.59 18.14 -8.04
CA THR A 109 -4.79 19.23 -8.57
C THR A 109 -3.91 18.76 -9.73
N ASP A 110 -3.44 19.67 -10.55
CA ASP A 110 -2.55 19.32 -11.68
C ASP A 110 -1.23 18.74 -11.19
N GLU A 111 -0.75 19.16 -10.02
CA GLU A 111 0.42 18.60 -9.36
C GLU A 111 0.20 17.11 -8.99
N ILE A 112 -0.91 16.78 -8.33
CA ILE A 112 -1.24 15.39 -7.98
C ILE A 112 -1.44 14.54 -9.23
N LYS A 113 -2.10 15.08 -10.25
CA LYS A 113 -2.26 14.40 -11.55
C LYS A 113 -0.90 14.07 -12.19
N ALA A 114 0.06 15.01 -12.11
CA ALA A 114 1.40 14.77 -12.63
C ALA A 114 2.16 13.68 -11.86
N LYS A 115 2.09 13.70 -10.53
CA LYS A 115 2.72 12.70 -9.64
C LYS A 115 2.12 11.30 -9.82
N THR A 116 0.82 11.19 -10.14
CA THR A 116 0.12 9.92 -10.29
C THR A 116 0.01 9.43 -11.74
N LYS A 117 0.61 10.16 -12.67
CA LYS A 117 0.56 9.83 -14.11
C LYS A 117 1.15 8.44 -14.39
N GLY A 118 0.33 7.58 -15.00
CA GLY A 118 0.74 6.20 -15.36
C GLY A 118 0.73 5.22 -14.19
N VAL A 119 0.26 5.64 -13.01
CA VAL A 119 0.06 4.79 -11.84
C VAL A 119 -1.43 4.48 -11.71
N PHE A 120 -1.78 3.19 -11.80
CA PHE A 120 -3.17 2.77 -11.65
C PHE A 120 -3.41 2.33 -10.21
N ILE A 121 -4.13 3.16 -9.46
CA ILE A 121 -4.54 2.92 -8.08
C ILE A 121 -6.02 2.54 -8.10
N GLN A 122 -6.39 1.52 -7.34
CA GLN A 122 -7.77 1.05 -7.24
C GLN A 122 -8.13 0.67 -5.80
N PRO A 123 -9.42 0.67 -5.44
CA PRO A 123 -9.88 0.06 -4.20
C PRO A 123 -9.58 -1.43 -4.15
N TYR A 124 -9.38 -1.96 -2.94
CA TYR A 124 -9.17 -3.38 -2.72
C TYR A 124 -10.38 -4.22 -3.13
N SER A 125 -11.56 -3.78 -2.74
CA SER A 125 -12.86 -4.31 -3.22
C SER A 125 -13.90 -3.18 -3.20
N LYS A 126 -15.11 -3.49 -3.64
CA LYS A 126 -16.23 -2.52 -3.58
C LYS A 126 -16.58 -2.17 -2.13
N GLU A 127 -16.54 -3.16 -1.26
CA GLU A 127 -16.85 -3.05 0.18
C GLU A 127 -15.70 -2.40 0.96
N LYS A 128 -14.48 -2.57 0.49
CA LYS A 128 -13.25 -2.03 1.10
C LYS A 128 -12.68 -0.87 0.29
N SER A 129 -13.51 0.14 0.04
CA SER A 129 -13.13 1.33 -0.73
C SER A 129 -12.09 2.22 -0.04
N ASN A 130 -11.93 2.07 1.27
CA ASN A 130 -10.92 2.71 2.10
C ASN A 130 -9.55 2.01 2.05
N ILE A 131 -9.44 0.87 1.38
CA ILE A 131 -8.17 0.17 1.19
C ILE A 131 -7.78 0.29 -0.27
N LEU A 132 -6.61 0.87 -0.52
CA LEU A 132 -6.13 1.18 -1.86
C LEU A 132 -4.95 0.29 -2.22
N VAL A 133 -4.93 -0.19 -3.46
CA VAL A 133 -3.86 -1.05 -3.96
C VAL A 133 -3.31 -0.53 -5.27
N VAL A 134 -2.03 -0.74 -5.47
CA VAL A 134 -1.31 -0.41 -6.70
C VAL A 134 -0.25 -1.45 -7.02
N GLY A 135 -0.06 -1.71 -8.29
CA GLY A 135 1.02 -2.57 -8.79
C GLY A 135 0.54 -3.76 -9.63
N PRO A 136 1.49 -4.44 -10.28
CA PRO A 136 2.92 -4.09 -10.33
C PRO A 136 3.19 -2.88 -11.22
N ILE A 137 4.03 -1.97 -10.77
CA ILE A 137 4.53 -0.82 -11.53
C ILE A 137 6.06 -0.81 -11.55
N SER A 138 6.66 -0.13 -12.54
CA SER A 138 8.12 -0.10 -12.69
C SER A 138 8.80 0.55 -11.48
N GLY A 139 9.68 -0.20 -10.80
CA GLY A 139 10.45 0.30 -9.68
C GLY A 139 11.51 1.32 -10.05
N ASP A 140 11.97 1.36 -11.31
CA ASP A 140 12.96 2.35 -11.75
C ASP A 140 12.46 3.78 -11.60
N LYS A 141 11.14 3.98 -11.71
CA LYS A 141 10.48 5.30 -11.68
C LYS A 141 9.63 5.53 -10.43
N ASN A 142 9.28 4.49 -9.70
CA ASN A 142 8.25 4.54 -8.65
C ASN A 142 8.80 4.07 -7.29
N ARG A 143 9.89 4.68 -6.83
CA ARG A 143 10.38 4.47 -5.45
C ARG A 143 9.47 5.12 -4.42
N GLN A 144 8.77 6.17 -4.83
CA GLN A 144 7.69 6.81 -4.09
C GLN A 144 6.40 6.64 -4.88
N ILE A 145 5.34 6.29 -4.17
CA ILE A 145 4.01 6.10 -4.73
C ILE A 145 3.08 7.06 -3.99
N VAL A 146 2.50 7.99 -4.75
CA VAL A 146 1.55 8.97 -4.21
C VAL A 146 0.14 8.42 -4.36
N PHE A 147 -0.55 8.29 -3.24
CA PHE A 147 -1.97 7.97 -3.19
C PHE A 147 -2.76 9.25 -2.95
N PRO A 148 -3.57 9.71 -3.90
CA PRO A 148 -4.48 10.83 -3.69
C PRO A 148 -5.69 10.34 -2.87
N VAL A 149 -5.81 10.83 -1.65
CA VAL A 149 -6.84 10.40 -0.71
C VAL A 149 -7.83 11.54 -0.49
N LEU A 150 -9.13 11.21 -0.54
CA LEU A 150 -10.20 12.10 -0.15
C LEU A 150 -10.58 11.81 1.31
N ALA A 151 -10.48 12.84 2.15
CA ALA A 151 -10.93 12.79 3.53
C ALA A 151 -12.47 12.77 3.59
N PRO A 152 -13.08 12.06 4.55
CA PRO A 152 -14.53 12.06 4.73
C PRO A 152 -15.03 13.42 5.23
N ASP A 153 -16.32 13.65 5.06
CA ASP A 153 -17.03 14.80 5.63
C ASP A 153 -17.86 14.33 6.84
N PRO A 154 -17.47 14.63 8.07
CA PRO A 154 -18.20 14.25 9.27
C PRO A 154 -19.56 14.97 9.42
N ALA A 155 -19.81 16.02 8.64
CA ALA A 155 -21.13 16.64 8.59
C ALA A 155 -22.15 15.74 7.85
N GLN A 156 -21.66 14.95 6.89
CA GLN A 156 -22.49 14.01 6.12
C GLN A 156 -22.55 12.63 6.76
N ASN A 157 -21.45 12.19 7.38
CA ASN A 157 -21.36 10.91 8.08
C ASN A 157 -20.72 11.10 9.46
N LYS A 158 -21.52 11.02 10.51
CA LYS A 158 -21.07 11.24 11.89
C LYS A 158 -20.30 10.06 12.48
N ASP A 159 -20.36 8.89 11.85
CA ASP A 159 -19.71 7.68 12.33
C ASP A 159 -18.23 7.61 11.93
N VAL A 160 -17.75 8.54 11.07
CA VAL A 160 -16.34 8.58 10.67
C VAL A 160 -15.50 9.36 11.66
N ASN A 161 -14.42 8.75 12.12
CA ASN A 161 -13.42 9.41 12.95
C ASN A 161 -12.29 9.94 12.05
N PHE A 162 -12.33 11.23 11.69
CA PHE A 162 -11.32 11.83 10.83
C PHE A 162 -10.24 12.63 11.57
N LEU A 163 -10.48 12.96 12.84
CA LEU A 163 -9.51 13.71 13.66
C LEU A 163 -8.29 12.85 14.04
N ASN A 164 -8.48 11.55 14.06
CA ASN A 164 -7.46 10.58 14.36
C ASN A 164 -7.57 9.45 13.34
N TYR A 165 -6.73 9.51 12.32
CA TYR A 165 -6.83 8.63 11.16
C TYR A 165 -5.56 7.78 10.98
N PRO A 166 -5.39 6.69 11.78
CA PRO A 166 -4.26 5.80 11.62
C PRO A 166 -4.28 5.17 10.23
N VAL A 167 -3.19 5.29 9.51
CA VAL A 167 -3.02 4.72 8.19
C VAL A 167 -1.95 3.65 8.25
N TYR A 168 -2.22 2.50 7.63
CA TYR A 168 -1.28 1.39 7.58
C TYR A 168 -0.87 1.12 6.14
N VAL A 169 0.32 0.59 5.97
CA VAL A 169 0.90 0.35 4.66
C VAL A 169 1.59 -1.00 4.59
N GLY A 170 1.55 -1.60 3.41
CA GLY A 170 2.44 -2.67 3.01
C GLY A 170 2.95 -2.40 1.61
N GLY A 171 4.16 -2.85 1.30
CA GLY A 171 4.73 -2.65 -0.01
C GLY A 171 5.51 -3.86 -0.48
N ASN A 172 5.77 -3.95 -1.77
CA ASN A 172 6.61 -4.98 -2.35
C ASN A 172 7.56 -4.43 -3.40
N ARG A 173 8.64 -5.14 -3.61
CA ARG A 173 9.58 -4.91 -4.71
C ARG A 173 10.02 -6.23 -5.32
N GLY A 174 9.95 -6.35 -6.62
CA GLY A 174 10.34 -7.56 -7.34
C GLY A 174 9.56 -8.81 -6.91
N ARG A 175 9.99 -9.94 -7.40
CA ARG A 175 9.43 -11.24 -7.01
C ARG A 175 9.98 -11.67 -5.65
N GLY A 176 9.08 -12.09 -4.77
CA GLY A 176 9.42 -12.72 -3.50
C GLY A 176 9.90 -11.75 -2.40
N GLN A 177 9.81 -10.45 -2.59
CA GLN A 177 10.21 -9.47 -1.59
C GLN A 177 9.05 -8.53 -1.27
N VAL A 178 8.72 -8.43 0.00
CA VAL A 178 7.61 -7.61 0.52
C VAL A 178 8.00 -6.88 1.77
N TYR A 179 7.31 -5.81 1.99
CA TYR A 179 7.33 -5.01 3.20
C TYR A 179 5.99 -5.19 3.93
N PRO A 180 5.80 -6.26 4.69
CA PRO A 180 4.50 -6.65 5.24
C PRO A 180 4.19 -6.01 6.57
N SER A 181 4.97 -5.05 7.00
CA SER A 181 4.98 -4.59 8.38
C SER A 181 3.68 -3.95 8.84
N GLY A 182 2.82 -3.49 7.92
CA GLY A 182 1.62 -2.76 8.31
C GLY A 182 1.95 -1.56 9.19
N GLU A 183 3.06 -0.88 8.88
CA GLU A 183 3.59 0.25 9.64
C GLU A 183 2.52 1.33 9.81
N LYS A 184 2.58 1.99 10.95
CA LYS A 184 1.72 3.11 11.27
C LYS A 184 2.26 4.37 10.60
N SER A 185 1.34 5.24 10.21
CA SER A 185 1.69 6.56 9.70
C SER A 185 2.25 7.47 10.79
N ASN A 186 2.93 8.53 10.37
CA ASN A 186 3.48 9.56 11.26
C ASN A 186 2.43 10.34 12.07
N ASN A 187 1.14 10.25 11.71
CA ASN A 187 0.04 10.84 12.47
C ASN A 187 -0.59 9.89 13.50
N THR A 188 -0.01 8.72 13.70
CA THR A 188 -0.48 7.79 14.72
C THR A 188 -0.13 8.33 16.10
N PHE A 189 -1.15 8.50 16.95
CA PHE A 189 -0.94 8.91 18.33
C PHE A 189 -0.36 7.78 19.18
N VAL A 190 0.43 8.17 20.16
CA VAL A 190 0.89 7.30 21.23
C VAL A 190 0.06 7.62 22.47
N THR A 191 -0.59 6.63 23.03
CA THR A 191 -1.35 6.78 24.27
C THR A 191 -0.46 6.41 25.46
N SER A 192 -0.59 7.16 26.55
CA SER A 192 -0.02 6.74 27.84
C SER A 192 -0.65 5.43 28.29
N THR A 193 0.16 4.53 28.82
CA THR A 193 -0.31 3.27 29.41
C THR A 193 -0.98 3.43 30.76
N VAL A 194 -0.80 4.60 31.37
CA VAL A 194 -1.35 4.96 32.70
C VAL A 194 -1.90 6.37 32.68
N ALA A 195 -2.86 6.64 33.52
CA ALA A 195 -3.33 8.01 33.75
C ALA A 195 -2.19 8.85 34.35
N GLY A 196 -2.00 10.07 33.85
CA GLY A 196 -0.95 10.96 34.30
C GLY A 196 -1.14 12.36 33.75
N GLN A 197 -0.26 13.27 34.18
CA GLN A 197 -0.20 14.65 33.71
C GLN A 197 1.10 14.85 32.93
N ILE A 198 1.01 15.50 31.78
CA ILE A 198 2.20 15.90 31.00
C ILE A 198 2.91 17.01 31.76
N THR A 199 4.15 16.79 32.16
CA THR A 199 4.97 17.75 32.91
C THR A 199 5.86 18.59 31.99
N SER A 200 6.30 18.03 30.87
CA SER A 200 7.08 18.73 29.84
C SER A 200 6.92 18.08 28.48
N ILE A 201 7.04 18.88 27.43
CA ILE A 201 7.14 18.42 26.05
C ILE A 201 8.42 19.02 25.47
N GLU A 202 9.38 18.15 25.17
CA GLU A 202 10.62 18.54 24.53
C GLU A 202 10.58 18.14 23.05
N PRO A 203 10.77 19.08 22.10
CA PRO A 203 10.86 18.73 20.69
C PRO A 203 12.09 17.85 20.47
N GLY A 204 11.88 16.66 19.93
CA GLY A 204 12.99 15.80 19.53
C GLY A 204 13.71 16.32 18.28
N GLU A 205 14.95 15.94 18.09
CA GLU A 205 15.65 16.16 16.83
C GLU A 205 14.86 15.53 15.66
N LYS A 206 14.60 16.32 14.59
CA LYS A 206 13.82 15.92 13.42
C LYS A 206 12.31 15.70 13.66
N GLY A 207 11.70 16.38 14.62
CA GLY A 207 10.24 16.36 14.79
C GLY A 207 9.68 15.00 15.26
N LYS A 208 10.46 14.25 15.98
CA LYS A 208 10.00 13.05 16.70
C LYS A 208 9.53 13.41 18.10
#